data_6883ae611753f56d1e11d10fef9c28f8
#
_entry.id   6883ae611753f56d1e11d10fef9c28f8
#
_cell.length_a   1.000
_cell.length_b   1.000
_cell.length_c   1.000
_cell.angle_alpha   90.00
_cell.angle_beta   90.00
_cell.angle_gamma   90.00
#
_symmetry.space_group_name_H-M   'P 1'
#
loop_
_entity.id
_entity.type
_entity.pdbx_description
1 polymer ?
#
loop_
_entity_poly.entity_id
_entity_poly.type
_entity_poly.pdbx_seq_one_letter_code
_entity_poly.pdbx_strand_id
1 'polypeptide(L)'
;MLHSAWLNSHYQTGLKNLLDTAVLEGTDEESARSLASRWQKIDEIPFDFERRRMSVVVAENTEHHQLVCKGALQEILNVCSQVRHNGKIVPLDDIMLRKIKRVTDTLNRQGLRVVAVATKYLPAREGDYQRADESDLILEGYIAFLDPPKETTAPALKALKASGITVKILTGDSELVAAKVCHEVGLDAG
;
A
#
# COMPACT_ATOMS: atom_id res chain seq x y z
N MET A 1 4.45 -11.73 -3.26
CA MET A 1 4.17 -10.35 -2.83
C MET A 1 3.88 -9.47 -4.06
N LEU A 2 4.78 -9.30 -5.04
CA LEU A 2 4.54 -8.44 -6.21
C LEU A 2 3.31 -8.89 -7.03
N HIS A 3 3.12 -10.18 -7.26
CA HIS A 3 1.92 -10.71 -7.93
C HIS A 3 0.63 -10.32 -7.21
N SER A 4 0.59 -10.41 -5.87
CA SER A 4 -0.59 -9.97 -5.10
C SER A 4 -0.83 -8.47 -5.22
N ALA A 5 0.24 -7.65 -5.18
CA ALA A 5 0.13 -6.22 -5.41
C ALA A 5 -0.41 -5.91 -6.81
N TRP A 6 0.07 -6.63 -7.82
CA TRP A 6 -0.40 -6.49 -9.19
C TRP A 6 -1.89 -6.84 -9.32
N LEU A 7 -2.33 -7.99 -8.77
CA LEU A 7 -3.74 -8.39 -8.77
C LEU A 7 -4.63 -7.30 -8.16
N ASN A 8 -4.22 -6.73 -7.02
CA ASN A 8 -4.97 -5.66 -6.38
C ASN A 8 -5.02 -4.41 -7.28
N SER A 9 -3.87 -3.94 -7.81
CA SER A 9 -3.82 -2.75 -8.66
C SER A 9 -4.50 -2.93 -10.02
N HIS A 10 -4.52 -4.16 -10.55
CA HIS A 10 -5.14 -4.48 -11.84
C HIS A 10 -6.67 -4.53 -11.75
N TYR A 11 -7.21 -5.18 -10.72
CA TYR A 11 -8.64 -5.49 -10.60
C TYR A 11 -9.44 -4.45 -9.84
N GLN A 12 -8.83 -3.47 -9.16
CA GLN A 12 -9.55 -2.37 -8.54
C GLN A 12 -10.27 -1.51 -9.60
N THR A 13 -11.48 -1.02 -9.27
CA THR A 13 -12.28 -0.18 -10.17
C THR A 13 -12.14 1.32 -9.89
N GLY A 14 -11.49 1.71 -8.79
CA GLY A 14 -11.22 3.11 -8.44
C GLY A 14 -10.24 3.80 -9.38
N LEU A 15 -10.01 5.09 -9.16
CA LEU A 15 -8.97 5.83 -9.86
C LEU A 15 -7.60 5.24 -9.50
N LYS A 16 -6.90 4.74 -10.51
CA LYS A 16 -5.52 4.28 -10.36
C LYS A 16 -4.62 5.46 -9.99
N ASN A 17 -3.94 5.33 -8.89
CA ASN A 17 -2.96 6.31 -8.43
C ASN A 17 -1.54 5.96 -8.96
N LEU A 18 -0.58 6.84 -8.66
CA LEU A 18 0.80 6.63 -9.10
C LEU A 18 1.41 5.31 -8.61
N LEU A 19 1.03 4.86 -7.42
CA LEU A 19 1.47 3.56 -6.89
C LEU A 19 0.93 2.41 -7.73
N ASP A 20 -0.36 2.45 -8.09
CA ASP A 20 -0.96 1.40 -8.91
C ASP A 20 -0.28 1.32 -10.28
N THR A 21 -0.03 2.47 -10.89
CA THR A 21 0.72 2.58 -12.14
C THR A 21 2.12 1.98 -11.99
N ALA A 22 2.87 2.37 -10.96
CA ALA A 22 4.22 1.85 -10.71
C ALA A 22 4.24 0.33 -10.48
N VAL A 23 3.26 -0.22 -9.78
CA VAL A 23 3.13 -1.68 -9.57
C VAL A 23 2.84 -2.40 -10.88
N LEU A 24 1.95 -1.85 -11.71
CA LEU A 24 1.59 -2.45 -13.00
C LEU A 24 2.76 -2.40 -13.98
N GLU A 25 3.44 -1.26 -14.09
CA GLU A 25 4.59 -1.06 -14.97
C GLU A 25 5.85 -1.81 -14.49
N GLY A 26 6.00 -2.00 -13.16
CA GLY A 26 7.10 -2.75 -12.56
C GLY A 26 6.97 -4.26 -12.69
N THR A 27 5.86 -4.76 -13.25
CA THR A 27 5.66 -6.19 -13.52
C THR A 27 5.90 -6.44 -15.00
N ASP A 28 6.76 -7.40 -15.34
CA ASP A 28 7.05 -7.74 -16.73
C ASP A 28 5.79 -8.22 -17.46
N GLU A 29 5.76 -8.02 -18.78
CA GLU A 29 4.57 -8.29 -19.59
C GLU A 29 4.14 -9.77 -19.60
N GLU A 30 5.08 -10.71 -19.51
CA GLU A 30 4.79 -12.14 -19.50
C GLU A 30 4.09 -12.53 -18.19
N SER A 31 4.62 -12.07 -17.05
CA SER A 31 4.01 -12.24 -15.73
C SER A 31 2.63 -11.59 -15.67
N ALA A 32 2.48 -10.36 -16.18
CA ALA A 32 1.21 -9.65 -16.20
C ALA A 32 0.14 -10.40 -17.03
N ARG A 33 0.51 -10.86 -18.24
CA ARG A 33 -0.39 -11.68 -19.07
C ARG A 33 -0.76 -13.02 -18.42
N SER A 34 0.20 -13.68 -17.80
CA SER A 34 -0.04 -14.94 -17.07
C SER A 34 -1.00 -14.71 -15.90
N LEU A 35 -0.82 -13.66 -15.10
CA LEU A 35 -1.73 -13.32 -14.00
C LEU A 35 -3.13 -12.99 -14.50
N ALA A 36 -3.27 -12.15 -15.54
CA ALA A 36 -4.56 -11.79 -16.12
C ALA A 36 -5.32 -13.00 -16.71
N SER A 37 -4.61 -13.99 -17.24
CA SER A 37 -5.25 -15.19 -17.81
C SER A 37 -5.66 -16.22 -16.76
N ARG A 38 -5.00 -16.25 -15.60
CA ARG A 38 -5.23 -17.25 -14.54
C ARG A 38 -6.24 -16.76 -13.51
N TRP A 39 -6.28 -15.48 -13.25
CA TRP A 39 -7.10 -14.90 -12.19
C TRP A 39 -8.29 -14.15 -12.75
N GLN A 40 -9.42 -14.26 -12.06
CA GLN A 40 -10.65 -13.52 -12.37
C GLN A 40 -11.06 -12.70 -11.15
N LYS A 41 -11.53 -11.48 -11.39
CA LYS A 41 -12.12 -10.67 -10.31
C LYS A 41 -13.46 -11.27 -9.91
N ILE A 42 -13.65 -11.46 -8.61
CA ILE A 42 -14.90 -11.88 -7.99
C ILE A 42 -15.61 -10.68 -7.39
N ASP A 43 -14.88 -9.89 -6.57
CA ASP A 43 -15.45 -8.75 -5.84
C ASP A 43 -14.37 -7.75 -5.45
N GLU A 44 -14.78 -6.63 -4.85
CA GLU A 44 -13.86 -5.67 -4.26
C GLU A 44 -14.48 -4.99 -3.04
N ILE A 45 -13.64 -4.69 -2.06
CA ILE A 45 -13.95 -3.83 -0.93
C ILE A 45 -13.25 -2.51 -1.19
N PRO A 46 -13.98 -1.47 -1.63
CA PRO A 46 -13.37 -0.22 -2.09
C PRO A 46 -12.55 0.48 -1.02
N PHE A 47 -11.62 1.33 -1.45
CA PHE A 47 -10.86 2.18 -0.56
C PHE A 47 -11.78 3.13 0.22
N ASP A 48 -11.52 3.31 1.50
CA ASP A 48 -12.05 4.42 2.28
C ASP A 48 -10.95 5.08 3.14
N PHE A 49 -11.15 6.36 3.44
CA PHE A 49 -10.16 7.18 4.14
C PHE A 49 -10.02 6.84 5.62
N GLU A 50 -11.03 6.22 6.23
CA GLU A 50 -11.00 5.78 7.62
C GLU A 50 -10.12 4.53 7.77
N ARG A 51 -10.36 3.53 6.91
CA ARG A 51 -9.60 2.27 6.91
C ARG A 51 -8.24 2.38 6.22
N ARG A 52 -8.05 3.35 5.32
CA ARG A 52 -6.85 3.59 4.49
C ARG A 52 -6.30 2.32 3.84
N ARG A 53 -7.19 1.42 3.43
CA ARG A 53 -6.92 0.18 2.70
C ARG A 53 -8.08 -0.18 1.79
N MET A 54 -7.78 -1.02 0.85
CA MET A 54 -8.76 -1.61 -0.06
C MET A 54 -8.44 -3.06 -0.32
N SER A 55 -9.42 -3.85 -0.70
CA SER A 55 -9.23 -5.25 -1.06
C SER A 55 -9.87 -5.56 -2.40
N VAL A 56 -9.22 -6.44 -3.17
CA VAL A 56 -9.88 -7.16 -4.26
C VAL A 56 -9.98 -8.61 -3.89
N VAL A 57 -11.04 -9.26 -4.34
CA VAL A 57 -11.22 -10.70 -4.22
C VAL A 57 -11.13 -11.30 -5.61
N VAL A 58 -10.25 -12.26 -5.76
CA VAL A 58 -9.94 -12.90 -7.03
C VAL A 58 -10.01 -14.42 -6.89
N ALA A 59 -10.27 -15.11 -7.98
CA ALA A 59 -10.25 -16.56 -8.04
C ALA A 59 -9.37 -17.06 -9.17
N GLU A 60 -8.62 -18.11 -8.93
CA GLU A 60 -7.90 -18.89 -9.93
C GLU A 60 -8.69 -20.15 -10.34
N ASN A 61 -9.57 -20.62 -9.45
CA ASN A 61 -10.43 -21.80 -9.63
C ASN A 61 -11.77 -21.58 -8.91
N THR A 62 -12.64 -22.58 -8.98
CA THR A 62 -13.99 -22.52 -8.41
C THR A 62 -14.07 -22.86 -6.92
N GLU A 63 -12.99 -23.35 -6.30
CA GLU A 63 -13.02 -23.85 -4.93
C GLU A 63 -12.63 -22.79 -3.89
N HIS A 64 -11.71 -21.90 -4.27
CA HIS A 64 -11.15 -20.90 -3.34
C HIS A 64 -11.09 -19.52 -3.95
N HIS A 65 -11.40 -18.54 -3.14
CA HIS A 65 -11.16 -17.13 -3.43
C HIS A 65 -9.96 -16.62 -2.65
N GLN A 66 -9.21 -15.69 -3.25
CA GLN A 66 -8.13 -15.00 -2.58
C GLN A 66 -8.50 -13.53 -2.40
N LEU A 67 -8.59 -13.10 -1.15
CA LEU A 67 -8.68 -11.70 -0.80
C LEU A 67 -7.26 -11.12 -0.78
N VAL A 68 -7.04 -10.05 -1.52
CA VAL A 68 -5.78 -9.31 -1.59
C VAL A 68 -6.01 -7.89 -1.13
N CYS A 69 -5.52 -7.56 0.06
CA CYS A 69 -5.66 -6.27 0.71
C CYS A 69 -4.37 -5.44 0.54
N LYS A 70 -4.53 -4.17 0.19
CA LYS A 70 -3.42 -3.20 0.04
C LYS A 70 -3.77 -1.90 0.75
N GLY A 71 -2.81 -1.31 1.46
CA GLY A 71 -3.05 -0.06 2.17
C GLY A 71 -1.89 0.42 3.02
N ALA A 72 -2.17 1.43 3.86
CA ALA A 72 -1.21 1.97 4.80
C ALA A 72 -0.68 0.87 5.74
N LEU A 73 0.63 0.86 5.97
CA LEU A 73 1.29 -0.23 6.71
C LEU A 73 0.61 -0.54 8.04
N GLN A 74 0.33 0.46 8.86
CA GLN A 74 -0.26 0.25 10.18
C GLN A 74 -1.66 -0.37 10.09
N GLU A 75 -2.47 0.08 9.13
CA GLU A 75 -3.83 -0.40 8.93
C GLU A 75 -3.86 -1.85 8.41
N ILE A 76 -2.87 -2.24 7.62
CA ILE A 76 -2.71 -3.63 7.19
C ILE A 76 -2.21 -4.49 8.35
N LEU A 77 -1.24 -4.03 9.14
CA LEU A 77 -0.75 -4.77 10.31
C LEU A 77 -1.86 -5.04 11.34
N ASN A 78 -2.79 -4.10 11.51
CA ASN A 78 -3.92 -4.23 12.44
C ASN A 78 -4.90 -5.37 12.07
N VAL A 79 -4.91 -5.82 10.82
CA VAL A 79 -5.78 -6.90 10.32
C VAL A 79 -5.02 -8.17 9.96
N CYS A 80 -3.70 -8.20 10.21
CA CYS A 80 -2.86 -9.37 10.00
C CYS A 80 -2.63 -10.11 11.31
N SER A 81 -2.73 -11.42 11.28
CA SER A 81 -2.33 -12.32 12.38
C SER A 81 -1.04 -13.09 12.06
N GLN A 82 -0.65 -13.12 10.80
CA GLN A 82 0.49 -13.87 10.28
C GLN A 82 1.32 -13.03 9.30
N VAL A 83 2.54 -13.48 9.04
CA VAL A 83 3.44 -12.90 8.05
C VAL A 83 4.16 -13.98 7.27
N ARG A 84 4.36 -13.75 5.97
CA ARG A 84 5.23 -14.60 5.14
C ARG A 84 6.69 -14.15 5.31
N HIS A 85 7.48 -14.98 5.97
CA HIS A 85 8.90 -14.74 6.21
C HIS A 85 9.75 -15.89 5.69
N ASN A 86 10.68 -15.61 4.77
CA ASN A 86 11.54 -16.63 4.14
C ASN A 86 10.73 -17.80 3.53
N GLY A 87 9.63 -17.49 2.84
CA GLY A 87 8.75 -18.49 2.21
C GLY A 87 7.81 -19.24 3.15
N LYS A 88 7.92 -19.04 4.46
CA LYS A 88 7.07 -19.69 5.48
C LYS A 88 6.08 -18.69 6.07
N ILE A 89 4.89 -19.16 6.40
CA ILE A 89 3.90 -18.38 7.15
C ILE A 89 4.17 -18.61 8.63
N VAL A 90 4.39 -17.51 9.35
CA VAL A 90 4.65 -17.52 10.79
C VAL A 90 3.75 -16.51 11.50
N PRO A 91 3.50 -16.65 12.81
CA PRO A 91 2.74 -15.65 13.57
C PRO A 91 3.36 -14.26 13.47
N LEU A 92 2.52 -13.24 13.39
CA LEU A 92 2.92 -11.84 13.46
C LEU A 92 3.02 -11.41 14.92
N ASP A 93 4.09 -11.81 15.58
CA ASP A 93 4.37 -11.50 16.98
C ASP A 93 5.03 -10.11 17.17
N ASP A 94 5.18 -9.68 18.42
CA ASP A 94 5.81 -8.40 18.76
C ASP A 94 7.25 -8.27 18.26
N ILE A 95 7.99 -9.37 18.16
CA ILE A 95 9.36 -9.36 17.64
C ILE A 95 9.35 -9.04 16.16
N MET A 96 8.43 -9.67 15.40
CA MET A 96 8.28 -9.43 13.98
C MET A 96 7.74 -8.03 13.71
N LEU A 97 6.76 -7.55 14.49
CA LEU A 97 6.23 -6.19 14.40
C LEU A 97 7.34 -5.14 14.60
N ARG A 98 8.17 -5.28 15.62
CA ARG A 98 9.31 -4.37 15.85
C ARG A 98 10.32 -4.40 14.70
N LYS A 99 10.58 -5.58 14.13
CA LYS A 99 11.48 -5.73 12.98
C LYS A 99 10.94 -5.01 11.75
N ILE A 100 9.66 -5.21 11.43
CA ILE A 100 8.98 -4.55 10.31
C ILE A 100 9.04 -3.03 10.51
N LYS A 101 8.61 -2.54 11.68
CA LYS A 101 8.61 -1.11 12.00
C LYS A 101 10.00 -0.49 11.83
N ARG A 102 11.04 -1.13 12.35
CA ARG A 102 12.42 -0.63 12.21
C ARG A 102 12.84 -0.44 10.76
N VAL A 103 12.53 -1.40 9.90
CA VAL A 103 12.88 -1.33 8.47
C VAL A 103 12.06 -0.25 7.77
N THR A 104 10.76 -0.20 8.02
CA THR A 104 9.87 0.76 7.37
C THR A 104 10.11 2.20 7.84
N ASP A 105 10.45 2.41 9.12
CA ASP A 105 10.88 3.73 9.62
C ASP A 105 12.17 4.20 8.92
N THR A 106 13.08 3.28 8.60
CA THR A 106 14.30 3.61 7.85
C THR A 106 13.97 4.05 6.42
N LEU A 107 13.06 3.35 5.76
CA LEU A 107 12.57 3.71 4.42
C LEU A 107 11.84 5.08 4.43
N ASN A 108 10.99 5.28 5.41
CA ASN A 108 10.27 6.55 5.57
C ASN A 108 11.21 7.74 5.80
N ARG A 109 12.29 7.57 6.58
CA ARG A 109 13.33 8.62 6.76
C ARG A 109 14.08 8.94 5.46
N GLN A 110 14.10 8.03 4.51
CA GLN A 110 14.63 8.27 3.16
C GLN A 110 13.61 8.96 2.23
N GLY A 111 12.41 9.28 2.72
CA GLY A 111 11.32 9.87 1.95
C GLY A 111 10.49 8.86 1.16
N LEU A 112 10.72 7.56 1.38
CA LEU A 112 9.95 6.52 0.70
C LEU A 112 8.62 6.29 1.43
N ARG A 113 7.54 6.30 0.66
CA ARG A 113 6.22 5.87 1.12
C ARG A 113 6.14 4.35 1.14
N VAL A 114 5.60 3.79 2.21
CA VAL A 114 5.47 2.34 2.38
C VAL A 114 4.00 1.95 2.34
N VAL A 115 3.68 1.04 1.43
CA VAL A 115 2.35 0.42 1.30
C VAL A 115 2.49 -1.08 1.51
N ALA A 116 1.69 -1.64 2.39
CA ALA A 116 1.69 -3.06 2.69
C ALA A 116 0.67 -3.82 1.85
N VAL A 117 0.97 -5.10 1.61
CA VAL A 117 0.12 -6.05 0.90
C VAL A 117 -0.08 -7.28 1.78
N ALA A 118 -1.32 -7.66 1.98
CA ALA A 118 -1.69 -8.85 2.73
C ALA A 118 -2.71 -9.69 1.96
N THR A 119 -2.76 -10.98 2.24
CA THR A 119 -3.65 -11.91 1.56
C THR A 119 -4.37 -12.82 2.54
N LYS A 120 -5.49 -13.37 2.11
CA LYS A 120 -6.21 -14.44 2.80
C LYS A 120 -6.86 -15.36 1.78
N TYR A 121 -6.73 -16.67 1.97
CA TYR A 121 -7.49 -17.65 1.21
C TYR A 121 -8.81 -17.92 1.93
N LEU A 122 -9.89 -17.89 1.18
CA LEU A 122 -11.25 -18.10 1.66
C LEU A 122 -11.91 -19.20 0.82
N PRO A 123 -12.77 -20.03 1.41
CA PRO A 123 -13.65 -20.89 0.61
C PRO A 123 -14.45 -20.03 -0.38
N ALA A 124 -14.63 -20.52 -1.60
CA ALA A 124 -15.50 -19.85 -2.56
C ALA A 124 -16.92 -19.78 -2.00
N ARG A 125 -17.55 -18.62 -2.15
CA ARG A 125 -18.93 -18.39 -1.72
C ARG A 125 -19.67 -17.51 -2.71
N GLU A 126 -20.97 -17.62 -2.75
CA GLU A 126 -21.85 -16.65 -3.40
C GLU A 126 -22.06 -15.43 -2.48
N GLY A 127 -22.31 -14.26 -3.06
CA GLY A 127 -22.56 -13.01 -2.36
C GLY A 127 -21.30 -12.16 -2.15
N ASP A 128 -21.54 -10.94 -1.66
CA ASP A 128 -20.54 -9.90 -1.57
C ASP A 128 -19.54 -10.14 -0.41
N TYR A 129 -18.31 -9.72 -0.63
CA TYR A 129 -17.29 -9.62 0.42
C TYR A 129 -17.39 -8.26 1.12
N GLN A 130 -17.18 -8.27 2.43
CA GLN A 130 -17.38 -7.11 3.27
C GLN A 130 -16.14 -6.78 4.10
N ARG A 131 -16.14 -5.61 4.75
CA ARG A 131 -15.07 -5.16 5.65
C ARG A 131 -14.68 -6.18 6.73
N ALA A 132 -15.64 -6.98 7.19
CA ALA A 132 -15.40 -8.03 8.18
C ALA A 132 -14.49 -9.18 7.65
N ASP A 133 -14.45 -9.38 6.34
CA ASP A 133 -13.57 -10.38 5.72
C ASP A 133 -12.09 -9.96 5.76
N GLU A 134 -11.82 -8.66 5.93
CA GLU A 134 -10.47 -8.10 6.10
C GLU A 134 -9.94 -8.34 7.52
N SER A 135 -9.86 -9.59 7.94
CA SER A 135 -9.35 -10.02 9.26
C SER A 135 -8.50 -11.25 9.12
N ASP A 136 -7.57 -11.47 10.05
CA ASP A 136 -6.66 -12.63 10.06
C ASP A 136 -5.89 -12.82 8.77
N LEU A 137 -5.40 -11.71 8.20
CA LEU A 137 -4.65 -11.72 6.96
C LEU A 137 -3.20 -12.17 7.20
N ILE A 138 -2.57 -12.62 6.12
CA ILE A 138 -1.14 -12.93 6.04
C ILE A 138 -0.45 -11.74 5.40
N LEU A 139 0.40 -11.04 6.14
CA LEU A 139 1.26 -10.01 5.56
C LEU A 139 2.22 -10.66 4.54
N GLU A 140 2.09 -10.31 3.28
CA GLU A 140 2.98 -10.80 2.21
C GLU A 140 4.25 -9.95 2.08
N GLY A 141 4.17 -8.69 2.48
CA GLY A 141 5.27 -7.75 2.44
C GLY A 141 4.80 -6.31 2.25
N TYR A 142 5.73 -5.46 1.88
CA TYR A 142 5.44 -4.04 1.59
C TYR A 142 6.27 -3.55 0.41
N ILE A 143 5.75 -2.53 -0.27
CA ILE A 143 6.38 -1.84 -1.37
C ILE A 143 6.76 -0.45 -0.87
N ALA A 144 7.99 -0.04 -1.13
CA ALA A 144 8.45 1.31 -0.88
C ALA A 144 8.64 2.02 -2.21
N PHE A 145 8.10 3.22 -2.34
CA PHE A 145 8.19 4.02 -3.56
C PHE A 145 8.47 5.47 -3.23
N LEU A 146 9.17 6.14 -4.15
CA LEU A 146 9.47 7.55 -4.05
C LEU A 146 8.35 8.35 -4.74
N ASP A 147 7.83 9.35 -4.04
CA ASP A 147 6.88 10.33 -4.58
C ASP A 147 7.52 11.73 -4.42
N PRO A 148 8.43 12.12 -5.35
CA PRO A 148 9.20 13.32 -5.18
C PRO A 148 8.31 14.56 -5.35
N PRO A 149 8.61 15.66 -4.63
CA PRO A 149 7.93 16.93 -4.87
C PRO A 149 8.19 17.43 -6.30
N LYS A 150 7.21 18.11 -6.87
CA LYS A 150 7.36 18.71 -8.20
C LYS A 150 8.50 19.74 -8.17
N GLU A 151 9.29 19.82 -9.22
CA GLU A 151 10.42 20.77 -9.35
C GLU A 151 10.00 22.22 -9.12
N THR A 152 8.77 22.57 -9.46
CA THR A 152 8.22 23.93 -9.26
C THR A 152 7.86 24.25 -7.81
N THR A 153 7.82 23.24 -6.90
CA THR A 153 7.35 23.44 -5.52
C THR A 153 8.28 24.35 -4.72
N ALA A 154 9.57 24.07 -4.69
CA ALA A 154 10.52 24.86 -3.90
C ALA A 154 10.59 26.34 -4.36
N PRO A 155 10.66 26.67 -5.66
CA PRO A 155 10.56 28.06 -6.13
C PRO A 155 9.26 28.74 -5.73
N ALA A 156 8.11 28.07 -5.84
CA ALA A 156 6.80 28.61 -5.46
C ALA A 156 6.73 28.92 -3.96
N LEU A 157 7.20 28.02 -3.10
CA LEU A 157 7.24 28.22 -1.66
C LEU A 157 8.13 29.39 -1.26
N LYS A 158 9.28 29.56 -1.93
CA LYS A 158 10.18 30.70 -1.73
C LYS A 158 9.50 32.03 -2.09
N ALA A 159 8.76 32.08 -3.21
CA ALA A 159 8.02 33.26 -3.64
C ALA A 159 6.90 33.63 -2.63
N LEU A 160 6.15 32.64 -2.14
CA LEU A 160 5.11 32.83 -1.13
C LEU A 160 5.70 33.40 0.17
N LYS A 161 6.82 32.82 0.63
CA LYS A 161 7.52 33.29 1.83
C LYS A 161 8.01 34.75 1.66
N ALA A 162 8.53 35.11 0.49
CA ALA A 162 8.96 36.49 0.18
C ALA A 162 7.78 37.49 0.19
N SER A 163 6.56 37.00 -0.11
CA SER A 163 5.32 37.79 -0.04
C SER A 163 4.67 37.79 1.36
N GLY A 164 5.34 37.26 2.39
CA GLY A 164 4.82 37.22 3.76
C GLY A 164 3.77 36.14 4.00
N ILE A 165 3.60 35.20 3.09
CA ILE A 165 2.61 34.12 3.19
C ILE A 165 3.24 32.92 3.89
N THR A 166 2.62 32.49 5.00
CA THR A 166 3.01 31.26 5.71
C THR A 166 2.29 30.05 5.09
N VAL A 167 3.07 29.08 4.63
CA VAL A 167 2.54 27.83 4.07
C VAL A 167 2.58 26.74 5.15
N LYS A 168 1.48 25.96 5.24
CA LYS A 168 1.38 24.78 6.09
C LYS A 168 1.05 23.56 5.23
N ILE A 169 1.71 22.44 5.52
CA ILE A 169 1.42 21.16 4.86
C ILE A 169 0.48 20.36 5.75
N LEU A 170 -0.66 19.96 5.19
CA LEU A 170 -1.59 19.02 5.79
C LEU A 170 -1.50 17.71 4.98
N THR A 171 -1.10 16.65 5.64
CA THR A 171 -0.88 15.36 4.98
C THR A 171 -1.31 14.19 5.87
N GLY A 172 -1.75 13.11 5.26
CA GLY A 172 -1.99 11.82 5.91
C GLY A 172 -0.77 10.88 5.87
N ASP A 173 0.37 11.34 5.35
CA ASP A 173 1.61 10.57 5.33
C ASP A 173 2.20 10.41 6.73
N SER A 174 3.16 9.49 6.87
CA SER A 174 3.91 9.40 8.12
C SER A 174 4.71 10.67 8.37
N GLU A 175 4.85 11.04 9.64
CA GLU A 175 5.64 12.20 10.07
C GLU A 175 7.06 12.20 9.47
N LEU A 176 7.69 11.02 9.39
CA LEU A 176 9.05 10.86 8.84
C LEU A 176 9.12 11.22 7.34
N VAL A 177 8.12 10.83 6.55
CA VAL A 177 8.02 11.17 5.13
C VAL A 177 7.73 12.66 4.99
N ALA A 178 6.78 13.19 5.75
CA ALA A 178 6.41 14.60 5.72
C ALA A 178 7.61 15.50 6.07
N ALA A 179 8.35 15.19 7.12
CA ALA A 179 9.55 15.91 7.53
C ALA A 179 10.62 15.91 6.41
N LYS A 180 10.83 14.77 5.77
CA LYS A 180 11.79 14.67 4.66
C LYS A 180 11.37 15.53 3.48
N VAL A 181 10.09 15.49 3.07
CA VAL A 181 9.56 16.33 1.99
C VAL A 181 9.65 17.80 2.33
N CYS A 182 9.29 18.22 3.55
CA CYS A 182 9.43 19.59 4.01
C CYS A 182 10.87 20.08 3.86
N HIS A 183 11.83 19.31 4.34
CA HIS A 183 13.25 19.62 4.22
C HIS A 183 13.69 19.79 2.75
N GLU A 184 13.26 18.92 1.86
CA GLU A 184 13.61 18.98 0.42
C GLU A 184 13.06 20.23 -0.28
N VAL A 185 11.88 20.71 0.13
CA VAL A 185 11.28 21.93 -0.45
C VAL A 185 11.61 23.21 0.31
N GLY A 186 12.46 23.14 1.34
CA GLY A 186 12.91 24.30 2.11
C GLY A 186 11.90 24.85 3.11
N LEU A 187 11.00 23.98 3.60
CA LEU A 187 10.10 24.27 4.72
C LEU A 187 10.67 23.75 6.02
N ASP A 188 10.42 24.46 7.10
CA ASP A 188 10.68 23.97 8.45
C ASP A 188 9.60 22.96 8.84
N ALA A 189 10.00 21.80 9.31
CA ALA A 189 9.07 20.75 9.70
C ALA A 189 8.62 20.82 11.18
N GLY A 190 9.14 21.81 11.94
CA GLY A 190 8.86 21.99 13.36
C GLY A 190 9.84 21.28 14.26
#